data_e56483ef01132cb252ba17e0e11f555b
#
_entry.id   e56483ef01132cb252ba17e0e11f555b
#
_cell.length_a   1.000
_cell.length_b   1.000
_cell.length_c   1.000
_cell.angle_alpha   90.00
_cell.angle_beta   90.00
_cell.angle_gamma   90.00
#
_symmetry.space_group_name_H-M   'P 1'
#
loop_
_entity.id
_entity.type
_entity.pdbx_description
1 polymer ?
#
loop_
_entity_poly.entity_id
_entity_poly.type
_entity_poly.pdbx_seq_one_letter_code
_entity_poly.pdbx_strand_id
1 'polypeptide(L)'
;MCTIIGYKSLKVTKDTIHKALEATLSRGPDDERIQEVGCGYLGFQRLSIMGLSPEGMQPFERDGNYVVCNGEIYGFRTIKDELEKSGYTFISQSDCEILLPLYEQYGLDMFKKLDAEYACIIYDAKKNDFIAARDPIGIRPLFYGYDQNHNIVFASEAKNLVSIVEQIFPFPPGYYYADGKFTCYLDITKVDKVISSDLETICSNIHDKLVEGVKKRLDADAPLGFLLSGGLDSSLVCAISQKLLNKPIETYAIGMETDAIDLKYAKEVADFIGSNHHEIIINKEDVLEAIKPVIKTLATFDITTIRASIGMYLICKAIHEQSNIRVLLTGEISDELFGYKYTDFAPSPEEFQQ
;
A
#
# COMPACT_ATOMS: atom_id res chain seq x y z
N MET A 1 -2.98 -5.24 5.28
CA MET A 1 -2.24 -3.95 5.34
C MET A 1 -2.27 -3.45 6.77
N CYS A 2 -1.17 -2.90 7.27
CA CYS A 2 -1.08 -2.39 8.64
C CYS A 2 -1.91 -1.11 8.86
N THR A 3 -2.10 -0.73 10.12
CA THR A 3 -2.57 0.60 10.52
C THR A 3 -1.51 1.31 11.32
N ILE A 4 -1.30 2.59 11.04
CA ILE A 4 -0.43 3.47 11.81
C ILE A 4 -1.23 4.65 12.34
N ILE A 5 -0.86 5.15 13.52
CA ILE A 5 -1.34 6.40 14.09
C ILE A 5 -0.19 7.13 14.79
N GLY A 6 -0.14 8.46 14.66
CA GLY A 6 0.75 9.33 15.41
C GLY A 6 -0.03 10.51 15.95
N TYR A 7 -0.07 10.69 17.27
CA TYR A 7 -0.78 11.78 17.92
C TYR A 7 0.18 12.63 18.78
N LYS A 8 0.40 13.86 18.36
CA LYS A 8 1.28 14.82 19.06
C LYS A 8 0.56 15.44 20.25
N SER A 9 0.30 14.67 21.29
CA SER A 9 -0.27 15.17 22.53
C SER A 9 -0.02 14.19 23.69
N LEU A 10 0.52 14.68 24.80
CA LEU A 10 0.63 13.94 26.07
C LEU A 10 -0.62 14.10 26.96
N LYS A 11 -1.61 14.89 26.52
CA LYS A 11 -2.87 15.07 27.28
C LYS A 11 -3.88 13.95 27.00
N VAL A 12 -3.61 13.08 26.04
CA VAL A 12 -4.42 11.90 25.72
C VAL A 12 -3.85 10.67 26.40
N THR A 13 -4.63 9.61 26.47
CA THR A 13 -4.23 8.34 27.06
C THR A 13 -4.00 7.27 26.00
N LYS A 14 -3.32 6.19 26.36
CA LYS A 14 -3.19 5.00 25.49
C LYS A 14 -4.56 4.46 25.07
N ASP A 15 -5.57 4.53 25.95
CA ASP A 15 -6.95 4.11 25.64
C ASP A 15 -7.57 4.92 24.49
N THR A 16 -7.26 6.22 24.39
CA THR A 16 -7.71 7.05 23.26
C THR A 16 -7.11 6.53 21.95
N ILE A 17 -5.84 6.17 21.93
CA ILE A 17 -5.17 5.63 20.75
C ILE A 17 -5.70 4.24 20.41
N HIS A 18 -5.89 3.40 21.41
CA HIS A 18 -6.46 2.07 21.24
C HIS A 18 -7.85 2.13 20.58
N LYS A 19 -8.75 2.96 21.11
CA LYS A 19 -10.10 3.17 20.53
C LYS A 19 -10.05 3.67 19.09
N ALA A 20 -9.10 4.53 18.75
CA ALA A 20 -8.91 4.98 17.37
C ALA A 20 -8.46 3.82 16.45
N LEU A 21 -7.59 2.95 16.95
CA LEU A 21 -7.10 1.77 16.21
C LEU A 21 -8.18 0.69 16.03
N GLU A 22 -9.12 0.53 16.98
CA GLU A 22 -10.23 -0.44 16.86
C GLU A 22 -11.03 -0.28 15.56
N ALA A 23 -11.14 0.96 15.04
CA ALA A 23 -11.86 1.24 13.79
C ALA A 23 -11.22 0.54 12.56
N THR A 24 -9.96 0.12 12.66
CA THR A 24 -9.17 -0.48 11.57
C THR A 24 -8.54 -1.82 11.93
N LEU A 25 -9.04 -2.51 12.95
CA LEU A 25 -8.49 -3.80 13.40
C LEU A 25 -8.37 -4.83 12.27
N SER A 26 -9.32 -4.83 11.32
CA SER A 26 -9.29 -5.73 10.15
C SER A 26 -8.08 -5.49 9.21
N ARG A 27 -7.41 -4.34 9.29
CA ARG A 27 -6.21 -4.07 8.49
C ARG A 27 -4.96 -4.72 9.09
N GLY A 28 -4.86 -4.76 10.40
CA GLY A 28 -3.71 -5.32 11.10
C GLY A 28 -4.14 -6.21 12.25
N PRO A 29 -4.68 -7.40 11.96
CA PRO A 29 -5.31 -8.27 12.96
C PRO A 29 -4.30 -9.10 13.77
N ASP A 30 -3.02 -9.13 13.39
CA ASP A 30 -2.06 -10.05 13.97
C ASP A 30 -1.53 -9.58 15.33
N ASP A 31 -1.29 -8.26 15.50
CA ASP A 31 -0.76 -7.70 16.75
C ASP A 31 -0.99 -6.18 16.81
N GLU A 32 -0.96 -5.60 18.04
CA GLU A 32 -1.11 -4.16 18.28
C GLU A 32 -0.05 -3.69 19.27
N ARG A 33 0.56 -2.53 19.01
CA ARG A 33 1.45 -1.85 19.95
C ARG A 33 1.20 -0.35 19.96
N ILE A 34 1.16 0.21 21.16
CA ILE A 34 1.08 1.65 21.39
C ILE A 34 2.30 2.07 22.23
N GLN A 35 3.10 2.94 21.65
CA GLN A 35 4.33 3.48 22.25
C GLN A 35 4.14 4.95 22.59
N GLU A 36 4.36 5.29 23.85
CA GLU A 36 4.50 6.67 24.29
C GLU A 36 5.90 7.20 23.91
N VAL A 37 5.95 8.39 23.35
CA VAL A 37 7.17 9.10 22.96
C VAL A 37 7.16 10.51 23.53
N GLY A 38 8.26 11.24 23.48
CA GLY A 38 8.40 12.52 24.19
C GLY A 38 7.31 13.57 23.91
N CYS A 39 6.72 13.59 22.72
CA CYS A 39 5.66 14.54 22.37
C CYS A 39 4.26 13.93 22.22
N GLY A 40 4.08 12.63 22.44
CA GLY A 40 2.78 11.98 22.24
C GLY A 40 2.85 10.47 22.12
N TYR A 41 2.09 9.92 21.18
CA TYR A 41 1.94 8.47 20.99
C TYR A 41 2.11 8.06 19.54
N LEU A 42 2.75 6.89 19.34
CA LEU A 42 2.71 6.12 18.10
C LEU A 42 1.91 4.84 18.34
N GLY A 43 1.03 4.49 17.43
CA GLY A 43 0.28 3.24 17.43
C GLY A 43 0.46 2.48 16.13
N PHE A 44 0.51 1.15 16.25
CA PHE A 44 0.70 0.24 15.12
C PHE A 44 -0.16 -1.01 15.28
N GLN A 45 -0.90 -1.35 14.21
CA GLN A 45 -1.57 -2.65 14.08
C GLN A 45 -0.96 -3.41 12.90
N ARG A 46 -0.54 -4.64 13.16
CA ARG A 46 0.25 -5.45 12.24
C ARG A 46 -0.59 -6.39 11.39
N LEU A 47 -0.31 -6.39 10.08
CA LEU A 47 -0.51 -7.54 9.20
C LEU A 47 0.87 -8.01 8.75
N SER A 48 1.27 -9.22 9.17
CA SER A 48 2.61 -9.75 8.93
C SER A 48 2.75 -10.22 7.48
N ILE A 49 3.54 -9.49 6.68
CA ILE A 49 3.83 -9.77 5.26
C ILE A 49 5.33 -9.99 5.08
N MET A 50 6.15 -9.09 5.65
CA MET A 50 7.60 -9.17 5.74
C MET A 50 8.06 -9.35 7.18
N GLY A 51 9.15 -10.13 7.38
CA GLY A 51 9.72 -10.38 8.70
C GLY A 51 8.68 -10.98 9.65
N LEU A 52 8.16 -12.17 9.35
CA LEU A 52 6.99 -12.77 10.01
C LEU A 52 7.17 -13.03 11.51
N SER A 53 8.40 -12.98 12.02
CA SER A 53 8.70 -13.19 13.44
C SER A 53 8.24 -12.00 14.31
N PRO A 54 8.15 -12.18 15.65
CA PRO A 54 7.77 -11.11 16.58
C PRO A 54 8.67 -9.87 16.52
N GLU A 55 9.94 -10.01 16.14
CA GLU A 55 10.90 -8.92 16.02
C GLU A 55 10.51 -7.92 14.90
N GLY A 56 9.70 -8.34 13.92
CA GLY A 56 9.13 -7.45 12.91
C GLY A 56 8.00 -6.54 13.41
N MET A 57 7.70 -6.55 14.72
CA MET A 57 6.66 -5.70 15.29
C MET A 57 7.15 -4.27 15.50
N GLN A 58 6.38 -3.32 15.00
CA GLN A 58 6.65 -1.88 15.13
C GLN A 58 5.94 -1.27 16.36
N PRO A 59 6.37 -0.07 16.83
CA PRO A 59 7.42 0.79 16.29
C PRO A 59 8.81 0.18 16.39
N PHE A 60 9.65 0.39 15.35
CA PHE A 60 11.09 0.19 15.48
C PHE A 60 11.70 1.35 16.24
N GLU A 61 12.74 1.07 17.02
CA GLU A 61 13.43 2.07 17.84
C GLU A 61 14.93 2.09 17.51
N ARG A 62 15.49 3.29 17.45
CA ARG A 62 16.92 3.50 17.34
C ARG A 62 17.31 4.84 17.93
N ASP A 63 18.22 4.83 18.93
CA ASP A 63 18.76 6.02 19.59
C ASP A 63 17.67 7.01 20.06
N GLY A 64 16.54 6.46 20.56
CA GLY A 64 15.37 7.21 21.02
C GLY A 64 14.44 7.69 19.92
N ASN A 65 14.80 7.54 18.64
CA ASN A 65 13.89 7.73 17.53
C ASN A 65 13.00 6.50 17.35
N TYR A 66 11.77 6.72 16.89
CA TYR A 66 10.81 5.65 16.63
C TYR A 66 10.20 5.80 15.25
N VAL A 67 9.88 4.68 14.58
CA VAL A 67 9.15 4.69 13.32
C VAL A 67 8.03 3.67 13.29
N VAL A 68 6.89 4.08 12.75
CA VAL A 68 5.82 3.19 12.30
C VAL A 68 5.58 3.41 10.81
N CYS A 69 5.43 2.32 10.07
CA CYS A 69 5.25 2.33 8.63
C CYS A 69 4.20 1.31 8.21
N ASN A 70 3.23 1.75 7.43
CA ASN A 70 2.36 0.88 6.66
C ASN A 70 2.83 0.92 5.21
N GLY A 71 3.60 -0.06 4.78
CA GLY A 71 4.17 -0.07 3.43
C GLY A 71 4.98 -1.30 3.12
N GLU A 72 5.52 -1.31 1.91
CA GLU A 72 6.47 -2.27 1.38
C GLU A 72 7.61 -1.49 0.73
N ILE A 73 8.85 -1.75 1.15
CA ILE A 73 10.05 -1.09 0.63
C ILE A 73 10.79 -2.07 -0.27
N TYR A 74 10.71 -1.84 -1.56
CA TYR A 74 11.28 -2.74 -2.55
C TYR A 74 12.80 -2.66 -2.61
N GLY A 75 13.45 -3.82 -2.75
CA GLY A 75 14.90 -3.91 -2.77
C GLY A 75 15.58 -3.65 -1.43
N PHE A 76 14.82 -3.64 -0.33
CA PHE A 76 15.32 -3.34 1.02
C PHE A 76 16.48 -4.25 1.44
N ARG A 77 16.55 -5.50 0.96
CA ARG A 77 17.63 -6.44 1.31
C ARG A 77 19.00 -5.91 0.89
N THR A 78 19.08 -5.33 -0.32
CA THR A 78 20.33 -4.69 -0.80
C THR A 78 20.68 -3.46 0.02
N ILE A 79 19.69 -2.62 0.34
CA ILE A 79 19.87 -1.43 1.17
C ILE A 79 20.32 -1.84 2.59
N LYS A 80 19.73 -2.89 3.14
CA LYS A 80 20.10 -3.45 4.45
C LYS A 80 21.56 -3.91 4.47
N ASP A 81 22.00 -4.66 3.44
CA ASP A 81 23.38 -5.11 3.29
C ASP A 81 24.39 -3.94 3.22
N GLU A 82 24.01 -2.84 2.56
CA GLU A 82 24.83 -1.62 2.48
C GLU A 82 24.89 -0.89 3.84
N LEU A 83 23.78 -0.83 4.54
CA LEU A 83 23.71 -0.26 5.88
C LEU A 83 24.53 -1.09 6.89
N GLU A 84 24.48 -2.43 6.82
CA GLU A 84 25.29 -3.33 7.67
C GLU A 84 26.78 -3.12 7.43
N LYS A 85 27.23 -2.97 6.18
CA LYS A 85 28.61 -2.60 5.85
C LYS A 85 29.02 -1.23 6.40
N SER A 86 28.05 -0.34 6.63
CA SER A 86 28.24 0.97 7.24
C SER A 86 28.18 0.93 8.77
N GLY A 87 28.03 -0.25 9.37
CA GLY A 87 28.04 -0.46 10.82
C GLY A 87 26.66 -0.47 11.50
N TYR A 88 25.56 -0.46 10.72
CA TYR A 88 24.23 -0.62 11.29
C TYR A 88 23.93 -2.08 11.63
N THR A 89 23.14 -2.29 12.66
CA THR A 89 22.65 -3.62 13.06
C THR A 89 21.13 -3.65 13.01
N PHE A 90 20.57 -4.80 12.66
CA PHE A 90 19.14 -5.03 12.53
C PHE A 90 18.72 -6.21 13.40
N ILE A 91 17.52 -6.14 13.96
CA ILE A 91 16.96 -7.18 14.83
C ILE A 91 15.91 -8.02 14.11
N SER A 92 15.33 -7.52 13.04
CA SER A 92 14.27 -8.19 12.29
C SER A 92 14.60 -8.42 10.82
N GLN A 93 13.72 -9.12 10.13
CA GLN A 93 13.75 -9.24 8.67
C GLN A 93 12.71 -8.33 8.00
N SER A 94 12.13 -7.37 8.75
CA SER A 94 11.20 -6.40 8.18
C SER A 94 11.94 -5.39 7.30
N ASP A 95 11.33 -5.08 6.17
CA ASP A 95 11.77 -4.03 5.25
C ASP A 95 11.73 -2.64 5.89
N CYS A 96 10.74 -2.36 6.73
CA CYS A 96 10.55 -1.06 7.38
C CYS A 96 11.61 -0.73 8.44
N GLU A 97 12.40 -1.69 8.92
CA GLU A 97 13.46 -1.45 9.91
C GLU A 97 14.60 -0.57 9.35
N ILE A 98 14.79 -0.54 8.02
CA ILE A 98 15.82 0.30 7.38
C ILE A 98 15.52 1.80 7.44
N LEU A 99 14.27 2.21 7.77
CA LEU A 99 13.86 3.61 7.70
C LEU A 99 14.61 4.50 8.68
N LEU A 100 14.86 4.07 9.91
CA LEU A 100 15.62 4.87 10.88
C LEU A 100 17.09 5.04 10.49
N PRO A 101 17.84 3.99 10.09
CA PRO A 101 19.17 4.13 9.51
C PRO A 101 19.24 5.08 8.32
N LEU A 102 18.27 4.99 7.39
CA LEU A 102 18.20 5.90 6.25
C LEU A 102 17.94 7.34 6.68
N TYR A 103 17.08 7.55 7.69
CA TYR A 103 16.82 8.87 8.26
C TYR A 103 18.07 9.45 8.91
N GLU A 104 18.85 8.67 9.61
CA GLU A 104 20.13 9.10 10.20
C GLU A 104 21.16 9.52 9.15
N GLN A 105 21.25 8.76 8.04
CA GLN A 105 22.23 9.04 6.98
C GLN A 105 21.84 10.23 6.08
N TYR A 106 20.55 10.31 5.72
CA TYR A 106 20.10 11.20 4.65
C TYR A 106 19.09 12.27 5.11
N GLY A 107 18.68 12.25 6.38
CA GLY A 107 17.62 13.12 6.86
C GLY A 107 16.34 12.96 6.03
N LEU A 108 15.67 14.08 5.73
CA LEU A 108 14.44 14.07 4.95
C LEU A 108 14.64 13.72 3.46
N ASP A 109 15.87 13.81 2.94
CA ASP A 109 16.17 13.38 1.57
C ASP A 109 16.09 11.86 1.37
N MET A 110 15.98 11.07 2.45
CA MET A 110 15.71 9.63 2.36
C MET A 110 14.46 9.32 1.54
N PHE A 111 13.42 10.14 1.64
CA PHE A 111 12.15 9.90 0.94
C PHE A 111 12.28 9.89 -0.59
N LYS A 112 13.26 10.61 -1.15
CA LYS A 112 13.56 10.61 -2.59
C LYS A 112 14.29 9.35 -3.05
N LYS A 113 14.83 8.55 -2.11
CA LYS A 113 15.64 7.36 -2.40
C LYS A 113 14.85 6.06 -2.29
N LEU A 114 13.65 6.12 -1.73
CA LEU A 114 12.79 4.94 -1.53
C LEU A 114 12.08 4.55 -2.83
N ASP A 115 12.25 3.31 -3.24
CA ASP A 115 11.33 2.62 -4.17
C ASP A 115 10.33 1.84 -3.31
N ALA A 116 9.18 2.44 -3.04
CA ALA A 116 8.27 1.93 -2.03
C ALA A 116 6.84 2.42 -2.23
N GLU A 117 5.90 1.65 -1.75
CA GLU A 117 4.55 2.08 -1.46
C GLU A 117 4.37 2.18 0.05
N TYR A 118 4.21 3.38 0.58
CA TYR A 118 4.28 3.58 2.03
C TYR A 118 3.54 4.81 2.56
N ALA A 119 3.15 4.69 3.82
CA ALA A 119 2.86 5.80 4.71
C ALA A 119 3.64 5.55 6.00
N CYS A 120 4.41 6.51 6.47
CA CYS A 120 5.20 6.36 7.68
C CYS A 120 5.11 7.58 8.59
N ILE A 121 5.36 7.35 9.89
CA ILE A 121 5.47 8.38 10.89
C ILE A 121 6.74 8.09 11.69
N ILE A 122 7.65 9.06 11.73
CA ILE A 122 8.89 9.01 12.50
C ILE A 122 8.75 9.99 13.68
N TYR A 123 9.07 9.54 14.86
CA TYR A 123 9.35 10.42 16.00
C TYR A 123 10.85 10.71 16.06
N ASP A 124 11.21 11.97 15.93
CA ASP A 124 12.58 12.48 16.10
C ASP A 124 12.80 12.93 17.53
N ALA A 125 13.60 12.20 18.29
CA ALA A 125 13.86 12.47 19.69
C ALA A 125 14.62 13.78 19.93
N LYS A 126 15.50 14.19 18.98
CA LYS A 126 16.27 15.44 19.10
C LYS A 126 15.38 16.67 18.93
N LYS A 127 14.42 16.58 18.01
CA LYS A 127 13.44 17.66 17.77
C LYS A 127 12.25 17.58 18.70
N ASN A 128 12.02 16.42 19.32
CA ASN A 128 10.82 16.08 20.06
C ASN A 128 9.55 16.35 19.23
N ASP A 129 9.55 15.89 17.98
CA ASP A 129 8.48 16.14 17.02
C ASP A 129 8.26 14.95 16.10
N PHE A 130 7.11 14.95 15.39
CA PHE A 130 6.78 13.97 14.36
C PHE A 130 7.15 14.45 12.96
N ILE A 131 7.64 13.50 12.18
CA ILE A 131 7.76 13.57 10.73
C ILE A 131 6.81 12.54 10.17
N ALA A 132 6.01 12.89 9.17
CA ALA A 132 5.16 11.94 8.46
C ALA A 132 5.43 12.05 6.96
N ALA A 133 5.32 10.93 6.24
CA ALA A 133 5.48 10.93 4.78
C ALA A 133 4.59 9.90 4.12
N ARG A 134 4.22 10.18 2.86
CA ARG A 134 3.41 9.30 2.03
C ARG A 134 4.05 9.13 0.66
N ASP A 135 3.96 7.92 0.10
CA ASP A 135 4.51 7.59 -1.21
C ASP A 135 4.01 8.52 -2.34
N PRO A 136 4.77 8.65 -3.46
CA PRO A 136 4.48 9.62 -4.51
C PRO A 136 3.17 9.39 -5.26
N ILE A 137 2.66 8.15 -5.27
CA ILE A 137 1.39 7.79 -5.93
C ILE A 137 0.24 7.88 -4.93
N GLY A 138 0.54 7.70 -3.62
CA GLY A 138 -0.45 7.63 -2.55
C GLY A 138 -1.12 6.26 -2.45
N ILE A 139 -0.39 5.20 -2.82
CA ILE A 139 -0.88 3.81 -2.74
C ILE A 139 -1.28 3.47 -1.32
N ARG A 140 -0.44 3.83 -0.34
CA ARG A 140 -0.80 3.64 1.06
C ARG A 140 -1.56 4.85 1.58
N PRO A 141 -2.74 4.64 2.20
CA PRO A 141 -3.53 5.74 2.72
C PRO A 141 -2.87 6.37 3.95
N LEU A 142 -2.94 7.69 4.03
CA LEU A 142 -2.61 8.48 5.20
C LEU A 142 -3.53 9.70 5.26
N PHE A 143 -4.03 9.99 6.44
CA PHE A 143 -4.89 11.12 6.74
C PHE A 143 -4.31 11.89 7.92
N TYR A 144 -4.70 13.16 8.05
CA TYR A 144 -4.33 13.99 9.19
C TYR A 144 -5.45 14.95 9.58
N GLY A 145 -5.32 15.48 10.77
CA GLY A 145 -6.19 16.53 11.31
C GLY A 145 -5.54 17.20 12.50
N TYR A 146 -6.24 18.19 13.05
CA TYR A 146 -5.79 18.92 14.25
C TYR A 146 -6.86 18.79 15.33
N ASP A 147 -6.43 18.49 16.55
CA ASP A 147 -7.33 18.48 17.71
C ASP A 147 -7.71 19.91 18.13
N GLN A 148 -8.59 20.02 19.11
CA GLN A 148 -9.03 21.32 19.66
C GLN A 148 -7.89 22.19 20.24
N ASN A 149 -6.73 21.59 20.52
CA ASN A 149 -5.53 22.28 20.99
C ASN A 149 -4.51 22.51 19.86
N HIS A 150 -4.91 22.35 18.61
CA HIS A 150 -4.06 22.44 17.42
C HIS A 150 -2.89 21.43 17.37
N ASN A 151 -2.99 20.32 18.08
CA ASN A 151 -2.03 19.25 17.95
C ASN A 151 -2.34 18.41 16.72
N ILE A 152 -1.31 18.10 15.93
CA ILE A 152 -1.49 17.27 14.73
C ILE A 152 -1.66 15.80 15.08
N VAL A 153 -2.52 15.14 14.33
CA VAL A 153 -2.76 13.69 14.39
C VAL A 153 -2.67 13.13 12.98
N PHE A 154 -1.97 12.03 12.82
CA PHE A 154 -1.89 11.26 11.57
C PHE A 154 -2.48 9.88 11.79
N ALA A 155 -3.18 9.32 10.80
CA ALA A 155 -3.64 7.94 10.83
C ALA A 155 -3.81 7.35 9.42
N SER A 156 -3.77 6.03 9.32
CA SER A 156 -3.94 5.33 8.05
C SER A 156 -5.28 5.59 7.39
N GLU A 157 -6.36 5.72 8.17
CA GLU A 157 -7.69 5.96 7.62
C GLU A 157 -8.43 7.08 8.35
N ALA A 158 -9.32 7.77 7.63
CA ALA A 158 -10.12 8.86 8.18
C ALA A 158 -10.94 8.42 9.41
N LYS A 159 -11.47 7.19 9.40
CA LYS A 159 -12.28 6.65 10.52
C LYS A 159 -11.52 6.50 11.84
N ASN A 160 -10.17 6.42 11.81
CA ASN A 160 -9.37 6.47 13.03
C ASN A 160 -9.41 7.86 13.70
N LEU A 161 -9.69 8.92 12.93
CA LEU A 161 -9.60 10.32 13.36
C LEU A 161 -10.95 10.92 13.77
N VAL A 162 -12.09 10.33 13.38
CA VAL A 162 -13.45 10.89 13.55
C VAL A 162 -13.77 11.30 14.99
N SER A 163 -13.26 10.57 15.99
CA SER A 163 -13.52 10.91 17.41
C SER A 163 -12.47 11.85 18.01
N ILE A 164 -11.45 12.24 17.26
CA ILE A 164 -10.28 12.99 17.75
C ILE A 164 -10.26 14.41 17.19
N VAL A 165 -10.63 14.60 15.92
CA VAL A 165 -10.54 15.87 15.21
C VAL A 165 -11.85 16.21 14.51
N GLU A 166 -12.12 17.51 14.33
CA GLU A 166 -13.34 17.98 13.66
C GLU A 166 -13.22 17.93 12.13
N GLN A 167 -12.03 18.16 11.61
CA GLN A 167 -11.75 18.16 10.17
C GLN A 167 -10.64 17.18 9.86
N ILE A 168 -10.88 16.33 8.86
CA ILE A 168 -9.95 15.29 8.43
C ILE A 168 -9.55 15.59 6.99
N PHE A 169 -8.25 15.57 6.73
CA PHE A 169 -7.68 15.83 5.42
C PHE A 169 -6.88 14.62 4.95
N PRO A 170 -6.93 14.29 3.64
CA PRO A 170 -6.01 13.34 3.06
C PRO A 170 -4.59 13.91 3.08
N PHE A 171 -3.61 13.11 3.47
CA PHE A 171 -2.21 13.50 3.37
C PHE A 171 -1.78 13.46 1.89
N PRO A 172 -1.22 14.55 1.34
CA PRO A 172 -0.91 14.61 -0.08
C PRO A 172 0.16 13.59 -0.48
N PRO A 173 -0.01 12.87 -1.61
CA PRO A 173 1.00 11.97 -2.17
C PRO A 173 2.30 12.71 -2.51
N GLY A 174 3.45 12.08 -2.30
CA GLY A 174 4.75 12.67 -2.60
C GLY A 174 5.17 13.82 -1.68
N TYR A 175 4.54 13.92 -0.52
CA TYR A 175 4.87 14.92 0.49
C TYR A 175 5.39 14.27 1.76
N TYR A 176 6.17 15.06 2.49
CA TYR A 176 6.41 14.84 3.91
C TYR A 176 5.95 16.06 4.74
N TYR A 177 5.61 15.80 5.98
CA TYR A 177 5.37 16.80 7.02
C TYR A 177 6.56 16.78 7.98
N ALA A 178 7.15 17.93 8.23
CA ALA A 178 8.20 18.16 9.22
C ALA A 178 8.22 19.62 9.66
N ASP A 179 8.60 19.90 10.90
CA ASP A 179 8.72 21.26 11.44
C ASP A 179 7.45 22.12 11.19
N GLY A 180 6.27 21.52 11.30
CA GLY A 180 4.97 22.19 11.11
C GLY A 180 4.58 22.46 9.64
N LYS A 181 5.29 21.90 8.66
CA LYS A 181 5.08 22.19 7.23
C LYS A 181 5.00 20.93 6.38
N PHE A 182 4.14 21.02 5.35
CA PHE A 182 4.10 20.04 4.26
C PHE A 182 5.07 20.46 3.17
N THR A 183 5.92 19.55 2.72
CA THR A 183 6.90 19.78 1.67
C THR A 183 6.80 18.66 0.63
N CYS A 184 6.64 19.02 -0.64
CA CYS A 184 6.68 18.09 -1.76
C CYS A 184 8.12 17.62 -1.97
N TYR A 185 8.35 16.29 -1.92
CA TYR A 185 9.66 15.72 -2.21
C TYR A 185 9.71 15.07 -3.60
N LEU A 186 8.55 14.64 -4.13
CA LEU A 186 8.44 14.08 -5.47
C LEU A 186 7.01 14.27 -6.00
N ASP A 187 6.90 14.92 -7.15
CA ASP A 187 5.65 15.12 -7.87
C ASP A 187 5.73 14.37 -9.20
N ILE A 188 5.05 13.22 -9.28
CA ILE A 188 5.07 12.34 -10.46
C ILE A 188 4.32 12.93 -11.66
N THR A 189 3.52 13.99 -11.44
CA THR A 189 2.79 14.67 -12.53
C THR A 189 3.69 15.63 -13.30
N LYS A 190 4.87 15.98 -12.75
CA LYS A 190 5.85 16.85 -13.42
C LYS A 190 6.77 15.99 -14.29
N VAL A 191 6.61 16.16 -15.59
CA VAL A 191 7.45 15.51 -16.59
C VAL A 191 8.60 16.43 -16.98
N ASP A 192 9.80 16.14 -16.47
CA ASP A 192 11.01 16.93 -16.78
C ASP A 192 11.55 16.63 -18.18
N LYS A 193 11.31 15.41 -18.68
CA LYS A 193 11.86 14.95 -19.97
C LYS A 193 10.91 13.96 -20.65
N VAL A 194 10.54 14.28 -21.87
CA VAL A 194 9.88 13.35 -22.78
C VAL A 194 10.96 12.51 -23.48
N ILE A 195 10.83 11.19 -23.43
CA ILE A 195 11.74 10.26 -24.12
C ILE A 195 11.26 10.15 -25.57
N SER A 196 12.13 10.52 -26.49
CA SER A 196 11.92 10.31 -27.94
C SER A 196 12.89 9.23 -28.41
N SER A 197 12.38 8.04 -28.66
CA SER A 197 13.12 6.89 -29.18
C SER A 197 12.28 6.21 -30.25
N ASP A 198 12.87 5.28 -30.99
CA ASP A 198 12.13 4.41 -31.90
C ASP A 198 11.18 3.47 -31.12
N LEU A 199 10.16 2.96 -31.79
CA LEU A 199 9.14 2.13 -31.20
C LEU A 199 9.69 0.86 -30.52
N GLU A 200 10.69 0.23 -31.14
CA GLU A 200 11.29 -1.02 -30.64
C GLU A 200 11.98 -0.76 -29.28
N THR A 201 12.76 0.31 -29.20
CA THR A 201 13.40 0.75 -27.95
C THR A 201 12.39 1.09 -26.87
N ILE A 202 11.28 1.78 -27.20
CA ILE A 202 10.21 2.12 -26.27
C ILE A 202 9.56 0.84 -25.74
N CYS A 203 9.17 -0.08 -26.61
CA CYS A 203 8.56 -1.35 -26.23
C CYS A 203 9.48 -2.20 -25.34
N SER A 204 10.79 -2.28 -25.67
CA SER A 204 11.77 -2.99 -24.85
C SER A 204 11.86 -2.38 -23.45
N ASN A 205 11.94 -1.06 -23.34
CA ASN A 205 12.03 -0.37 -22.06
C ASN A 205 10.78 -0.59 -21.19
N ILE A 206 9.59 -0.56 -21.80
CA ILE A 206 8.31 -0.84 -21.09
C ILE A 206 8.31 -2.29 -20.59
N HIS A 207 8.68 -3.25 -21.46
CA HIS A 207 8.78 -4.66 -21.08
C HIS A 207 9.71 -4.85 -19.88
N ASP A 208 10.92 -4.31 -19.95
CA ASP A 208 11.93 -4.50 -18.90
C ASP A 208 11.49 -3.86 -17.57
N LYS A 209 10.88 -2.67 -17.62
CA LYS A 209 10.31 -1.99 -16.45
C LYS A 209 9.16 -2.77 -15.83
N LEU A 210 8.28 -3.35 -16.65
CA LEU A 210 7.16 -4.16 -16.17
C LEU A 210 7.67 -5.44 -15.49
N VAL A 211 8.61 -6.14 -16.12
CA VAL A 211 9.23 -7.36 -15.57
C VAL A 211 9.94 -7.05 -14.26
N GLU A 212 10.73 -5.96 -14.19
CA GLU A 212 11.39 -5.51 -12.98
C GLU A 212 10.39 -5.17 -11.87
N GLY A 213 9.32 -4.44 -12.21
CA GLY A 213 8.25 -4.06 -11.28
C GLY A 213 7.55 -5.26 -10.67
N VAL A 214 7.19 -6.26 -11.49
CA VAL A 214 6.59 -7.52 -10.99
C VAL A 214 7.60 -8.27 -10.13
N LYS A 215 8.87 -8.41 -10.58
CA LYS A 215 9.91 -9.13 -9.84
C LYS A 215 10.10 -8.59 -8.42
N LYS A 216 10.12 -7.27 -8.25
CA LYS A 216 10.25 -6.62 -6.93
C LYS A 216 9.11 -6.99 -5.99
N ARG A 217 7.89 -7.11 -6.51
CA ARG A 217 6.68 -7.43 -5.74
C ARG A 217 6.51 -8.91 -5.42
N LEU A 218 7.34 -9.78 -6.00
CA LEU A 218 7.40 -11.19 -5.65
C LEU A 218 8.26 -11.47 -4.39
N ASP A 219 9.00 -10.49 -3.90
CA ASP A 219 9.78 -10.60 -2.65
C ASP A 219 8.86 -10.37 -1.44
N ALA A 220 8.20 -11.42 -1.01
CA ALA A 220 7.36 -11.44 0.19
C ALA A 220 7.62 -12.72 0.98
N ASP A 221 7.66 -12.60 2.32
CA ASP A 221 7.81 -13.76 3.22
C ASP A 221 6.46 -14.48 3.43
N ALA A 222 5.34 -13.77 3.22
CA ALA A 222 4.00 -14.33 3.30
C ALA A 222 3.56 -14.97 1.96
N PRO A 223 2.62 -15.93 1.97
CA PRO A 223 2.10 -16.56 0.77
C PRO A 223 1.44 -15.56 -0.20
N LEU A 224 1.81 -15.67 -1.49
CA LEU A 224 1.32 -14.85 -2.59
C LEU A 224 0.19 -15.52 -3.36
N GLY A 225 -0.80 -14.73 -3.78
CA GLY A 225 -1.82 -15.06 -4.74
C GLY A 225 -1.94 -14.00 -5.83
N PHE A 226 -2.67 -14.30 -6.88
CA PHE A 226 -2.78 -13.43 -8.05
C PHE A 226 -4.23 -13.32 -8.48
N LEU A 227 -4.71 -12.10 -8.72
CA LEU A 227 -6.03 -11.90 -9.33
C LEU A 227 -5.91 -11.95 -10.85
N LEU A 228 -6.71 -12.80 -11.47
CA LEU A 228 -6.70 -13.05 -12.90
C LEU A 228 -8.09 -12.88 -13.48
N SER A 229 -8.33 -11.80 -14.21
CA SER A 229 -9.60 -11.52 -14.88
C SER A 229 -9.65 -12.01 -16.35
N GLY A 230 -8.50 -12.42 -16.89
CA GLY A 230 -8.36 -12.72 -18.33
C GLY A 230 -8.16 -11.48 -19.21
N GLY A 231 -8.20 -10.27 -18.64
CA GLY A 231 -7.78 -9.03 -19.30
C GLY A 231 -6.26 -8.95 -19.48
N LEU A 232 -5.79 -8.04 -20.32
CA LEU A 232 -4.37 -7.91 -20.68
C LEU A 232 -3.49 -7.72 -19.43
N ASP A 233 -3.83 -6.79 -18.56
CA ASP A 233 -3.00 -6.34 -17.45
C ASP A 233 -2.79 -7.43 -16.40
N SER A 234 -3.89 -8.03 -15.92
CA SER A 234 -3.83 -9.15 -14.98
C SER A 234 -3.13 -10.37 -15.57
N SER A 235 -3.35 -10.64 -16.87
CA SER A 235 -2.70 -11.76 -17.57
C SER A 235 -1.20 -11.56 -17.70
N LEU A 236 -0.72 -10.33 -17.97
CA LEU A 236 0.72 -10.01 -18.02
C LEU A 236 1.38 -10.19 -16.66
N VAL A 237 0.78 -9.67 -15.58
CA VAL A 237 1.31 -9.84 -14.22
C VAL A 237 1.41 -11.32 -13.86
N CYS A 238 0.37 -12.12 -14.14
CA CYS A 238 0.37 -13.56 -13.86
C CYS A 238 1.42 -14.31 -14.72
N ALA A 239 1.50 -14.02 -16.02
CA ALA A 239 2.44 -14.68 -16.93
C ALA A 239 3.91 -14.39 -16.57
N ILE A 240 4.24 -13.14 -16.23
CA ILE A 240 5.57 -12.74 -15.77
C ILE A 240 5.90 -13.47 -14.45
N SER A 241 4.97 -13.44 -13.50
CA SER A 241 5.14 -14.08 -12.19
C SER A 241 5.35 -15.59 -12.33
N GLN A 242 4.56 -16.26 -13.18
CA GLN A 242 4.68 -17.68 -13.45
C GLN A 242 6.06 -18.04 -14.00
N LYS A 243 6.59 -17.20 -14.92
CA LYS A 243 7.95 -17.40 -15.47
C LYS A 243 9.06 -17.19 -14.43
N LEU A 244 8.90 -16.21 -13.53
CA LEU A 244 9.92 -15.87 -12.54
C LEU A 244 9.96 -16.85 -11.37
N LEU A 245 8.81 -17.39 -10.94
CA LEU A 245 8.72 -18.25 -9.75
C LEU A 245 9.03 -19.72 -10.00
N ASN A 246 9.10 -20.17 -11.25
CA ASN A 246 9.39 -21.57 -11.63
C ASN A 246 8.53 -22.64 -10.91
N LYS A 247 7.35 -22.27 -10.45
CA LYS A 247 6.34 -23.13 -9.82
C LYS A 247 4.94 -22.61 -10.16
N PRO A 248 3.89 -23.48 -10.18
CA PRO A 248 2.54 -23.00 -10.40
C PRO A 248 2.17 -21.91 -9.37
N ILE A 249 1.65 -20.80 -9.86
CA ILE A 249 1.13 -19.71 -9.02
C ILE A 249 -0.35 -19.94 -8.72
N GLU A 250 -0.82 -19.44 -7.56
CA GLU A 250 -2.23 -19.50 -7.17
C GLU A 250 -2.98 -18.31 -7.77
N THR A 251 -3.84 -18.56 -8.77
CA THR A 251 -4.63 -17.52 -9.44
C THR A 251 -6.09 -17.60 -9.07
N TYR A 252 -6.75 -16.45 -8.92
CA TYR A 252 -8.13 -16.33 -8.49
C TYR A 252 -8.91 -15.45 -9.44
N ALA A 253 -10.11 -15.90 -9.82
CA ALA A 253 -11.09 -15.12 -10.58
C ALA A 253 -12.46 -15.15 -9.89
N ILE A 254 -13.27 -14.13 -10.13
CA ILE A 254 -14.64 -14.05 -9.60
C ILE A 254 -15.60 -13.75 -10.73
N GLY A 255 -16.76 -14.39 -10.70
CA GLY A 255 -17.83 -14.14 -11.67
C GLY A 255 -19.21 -14.47 -11.13
N MET A 256 -20.23 -13.90 -11.77
CA MET A 256 -21.61 -14.26 -11.48
C MET A 256 -21.91 -15.67 -12.00
N GLU A 257 -22.84 -16.38 -11.38
CA GLU A 257 -23.33 -17.69 -11.82
C GLU A 257 -23.96 -17.68 -13.22
N THR A 258 -24.32 -16.49 -13.73
CA THR A 258 -24.85 -16.27 -15.08
C THR A 258 -23.93 -15.32 -15.85
N ASP A 259 -23.67 -15.66 -17.13
CA ASP A 259 -22.88 -14.83 -18.08
C ASP A 259 -21.45 -14.46 -17.61
N ALA A 260 -20.78 -15.39 -16.95
CA ALA A 260 -19.41 -15.18 -16.43
C ALA A 260 -18.35 -15.24 -17.56
N ILE A 261 -18.41 -14.31 -18.51
CA ILE A 261 -17.48 -14.26 -19.63
C ILE A 261 -16.02 -14.07 -19.16
N ASP A 262 -15.83 -13.32 -18.07
CA ASP A 262 -14.50 -13.08 -17.50
C ASP A 262 -13.89 -14.38 -16.95
N LEU A 263 -14.68 -15.25 -16.33
CA LEU A 263 -14.20 -16.54 -15.84
C LEU A 263 -13.69 -17.41 -16.99
N LYS A 264 -14.36 -17.37 -18.15
CA LYS A 264 -13.92 -18.12 -19.33
C LYS A 264 -12.53 -17.67 -19.76
N TYR A 265 -12.31 -16.36 -19.94
CA TYR A 265 -11.00 -15.83 -20.35
C TYR A 265 -9.93 -16.01 -19.27
N ALA A 266 -10.28 -15.85 -18.00
CA ALA A 266 -9.38 -16.14 -16.89
C ALA A 266 -8.91 -17.59 -16.94
N LYS A 267 -9.82 -18.55 -17.15
CA LYS A 267 -9.52 -19.96 -17.28
C LYS A 267 -8.61 -20.26 -18.49
N GLU A 268 -8.88 -19.67 -19.65
CA GLU A 268 -8.04 -19.84 -20.84
C GLU A 268 -6.59 -19.37 -20.58
N VAL A 269 -6.42 -18.21 -19.91
CA VAL A 269 -5.10 -17.72 -19.53
C VAL A 269 -4.45 -18.63 -18.50
N ALA A 270 -5.18 -19.04 -17.47
CA ALA A 270 -4.69 -19.91 -16.42
C ALA A 270 -4.14 -21.24 -16.96
N ASP A 271 -4.89 -21.85 -17.87
CA ASP A 271 -4.49 -23.10 -18.56
C ASP A 271 -3.24 -22.87 -19.43
N PHE A 272 -3.15 -21.72 -20.11
CA PHE A 272 -2.01 -21.37 -20.95
C PHE A 272 -0.72 -21.18 -20.14
N ILE A 273 -0.80 -20.50 -18.98
CA ILE A 273 0.37 -20.25 -18.14
C ILE A 273 0.67 -21.40 -17.17
N GLY A 274 -0.25 -22.34 -16.98
CA GLY A 274 -0.09 -23.48 -16.09
C GLY A 274 -0.21 -23.13 -14.61
N SER A 275 -1.10 -22.20 -14.24
CA SER A 275 -1.37 -21.83 -12.85
C SER A 275 -2.39 -22.76 -12.17
N ASN A 276 -2.37 -22.79 -10.84
CA ASN A 276 -3.43 -23.36 -10.02
C ASN A 276 -4.58 -22.35 -9.94
N HIS A 277 -5.62 -22.53 -10.74
CA HIS A 277 -6.69 -21.57 -10.90
C HIS A 277 -7.91 -21.88 -10.03
N HIS A 278 -8.41 -20.86 -9.34
CA HIS A 278 -9.58 -20.92 -8.46
C HIS A 278 -10.66 -19.95 -8.96
N GLU A 279 -11.86 -20.45 -9.20
CA GLU A 279 -13.01 -19.68 -9.59
C GLU A 279 -13.96 -19.47 -8.41
N ILE A 280 -14.28 -18.21 -8.09
CA ILE A 280 -15.26 -17.85 -7.08
C ILE A 280 -16.54 -17.45 -7.80
N ILE A 281 -17.58 -18.27 -7.60
CA ILE A 281 -18.90 -18.01 -8.18
C ILE A 281 -19.75 -17.29 -7.15
N ILE A 282 -20.32 -16.15 -7.55
CA ILE A 282 -21.21 -15.33 -6.71
C ILE A 282 -22.59 -15.19 -7.33
N ASN A 283 -23.57 -14.97 -6.49
CA ASN A 283 -24.94 -14.70 -6.89
C ASN A 283 -25.37 -13.27 -6.54
N LYS A 284 -26.62 -12.93 -6.84
CA LYS A 284 -27.17 -11.59 -6.59
C LYS A 284 -27.26 -11.29 -5.08
N GLU A 285 -27.57 -12.26 -4.28
CA GLU A 285 -27.69 -12.15 -2.83
C GLU A 285 -26.34 -11.80 -2.20
N ASP A 286 -25.25 -12.45 -2.63
CA ASP A 286 -23.88 -12.14 -2.18
C ASP A 286 -23.50 -10.68 -2.45
N VAL A 287 -23.86 -10.19 -3.64
CA VAL A 287 -23.62 -8.79 -4.04
C VAL A 287 -24.39 -7.82 -3.15
N LEU A 288 -25.67 -8.09 -2.87
CA LEU A 288 -26.50 -7.22 -2.02
C LEU A 288 -26.02 -7.21 -0.56
N GLU A 289 -25.61 -8.36 -0.04
CA GLU A 289 -25.07 -8.47 1.33
C GLU A 289 -23.72 -7.74 1.47
N ALA A 290 -22.90 -7.70 0.42
CA ALA A 290 -21.60 -7.06 0.42
C ALA A 290 -21.67 -5.52 0.45
N ILE A 291 -22.78 -4.88 0.07
CA ILE A 291 -22.89 -3.42 -0.05
C ILE A 291 -22.51 -2.71 1.26
N LYS A 292 -23.13 -3.10 2.39
CA LYS A 292 -22.88 -2.46 3.68
C LYS A 292 -21.43 -2.66 4.18
N PRO A 293 -20.88 -3.88 4.17
CA PRO A 293 -19.46 -4.10 4.49
C PRO A 293 -18.51 -3.28 3.60
N VAL A 294 -18.77 -3.19 2.30
CA VAL A 294 -17.94 -2.41 1.37
C VAL A 294 -17.96 -0.93 1.71
N ILE A 295 -19.14 -0.33 1.91
CA ILE A 295 -19.27 1.08 2.32
C ILE A 295 -18.51 1.34 3.63
N LYS A 296 -18.65 0.46 4.62
CA LYS A 296 -17.95 0.57 5.91
C LYS A 296 -16.42 0.45 5.74
N THR A 297 -15.99 -0.47 4.89
CA THR A 297 -14.55 -0.71 4.66
C THR A 297 -13.90 0.47 3.94
N LEU A 298 -14.52 0.95 2.88
CA LEU A 298 -14.00 2.04 2.05
C LEU A 298 -14.24 3.43 2.66
N ALA A 299 -15.21 3.55 3.57
CA ALA A 299 -15.64 4.83 4.17
C ALA A 299 -15.96 5.90 3.10
N THR A 300 -16.65 5.51 2.03
CA THR A 300 -17.03 6.38 0.90
C THR A 300 -18.52 6.29 0.57
N PHE A 301 -19.06 7.36 -0.02
CA PHE A 301 -20.41 7.40 -0.60
C PHE A 301 -20.39 7.43 -2.13
N ASP A 302 -19.19 7.39 -2.75
CA ASP A 302 -19.09 7.35 -4.19
C ASP A 302 -19.60 6.02 -4.74
N ILE A 303 -20.67 6.13 -5.55
CA ILE A 303 -21.39 4.96 -6.06
C ILE A 303 -20.52 4.14 -7.04
N THR A 304 -19.65 4.80 -7.80
CA THR A 304 -18.78 4.14 -8.77
C THR A 304 -17.73 3.31 -8.05
N THR A 305 -17.08 3.89 -7.05
CA THR A 305 -16.11 3.19 -6.19
C THR A 305 -16.75 2.01 -5.46
N ILE A 306 -17.96 2.19 -4.88
CA ILE A 306 -18.66 1.12 -4.18
C ILE A 306 -18.96 -0.04 -5.14
N ARG A 307 -19.53 0.25 -6.32
CA ARG A 307 -19.86 -0.79 -7.32
C ARG A 307 -18.63 -1.57 -7.77
N ALA A 308 -17.56 -0.87 -8.13
CA ALA A 308 -16.31 -1.49 -8.59
C ALA A 308 -15.67 -2.38 -7.49
N SER A 309 -15.81 -1.99 -6.23
CA SER A 309 -15.16 -2.69 -5.12
C SER A 309 -15.92 -3.90 -4.58
N ILE A 310 -17.18 -4.13 -4.96
CA ILE A 310 -17.96 -5.29 -4.45
C ILE A 310 -17.31 -6.61 -4.87
N GLY A 311 -16.96 -6.76 -6.15
CA GLY A 311 -16.27 -7.96 -6.64
C GLY A 311 -14.92 -8.17 -5.96
N MET A 312 -14.13 -7.11 -5.81
CA MET A 312 -12.84 -7.15 -5.10
C MET A 312 -13.01 -7.57 -3.63
N TYR A 313 -14.02 -7.04 -2.94
CA TYR A 313 -14.33 -7.41 -1.56
C TYR A 313 -14.70 -8.90 -1.45
N LEU A 314 -15.56 -9.40 -2.32
CA LEU A 314 -16.04 -10.79 -2.30
C LEU A 314 -14.92 -11.78 -2.63
N ILE A 315 -14.08 -11.48 -3.63
CA ILE A 315 -12.94 -12.35 -3.95
C ILE A 315 -11.90 -12.36 -2.82
N CYS A 316 -11.57 -11.20 -2.23
CA CYS A 316 -10.66 -11.13 -1.08
C CYS A 316 -11.21 -11.89 0.13
N LYS A 317 -12.52 -11.80 0.39
CA LYS A 317 -13.21 -12.54 1.45
C LYS A 317 -13.09 -14.05 1.23
N ALA A 318 -13.40 -14.53 0.02
CA ALA A 318 -13.32 -15.93 -0.32
C ALA A 318 -11.88 -16.47 -0.21
N ILE A 319 -10.88 -15.72 -0.69
CA ILE A 319 -9.46 -16.09 -0.57
C ILE A 319 -9.06 -16.20 0.91
N HIS A 320 -9.47 -15.23 1.73
CA HIS A 320 -9.18 -15.23 3.17
C HIS A 320 -9.79 -16.43 3.90
N GLU A 321 -11.02 -16.83 3.54
CA GLU A 321 -11.73 -17.94 4.17
C GLU A 321 -11.21 -19.32 3.70
N GLN A 322 -10.67 -19.41 2.49
CA GLN A 322 -10.32 -20.69 1.84
C GLN A 322 -8.83 -20.95 1.74
N SER A 323 -7.98 -19.98 2.07
CA SER A 323 -6.53 -20.09 1.89
C SER A 323 -5.74 -19.38 2.99
N ASN A 324 -4.43 -19.56 2.97
CA ASN A 324 -3.47 -18.84 3.82
C ASN A 324 -2.78 -17.66 3.11
N ILE A 325 -3.27 -17.28 1.94
CA ILE A 325 -2.71 -16.16 1.16
C ILE A 325 -2.93 -14.84 1.89
N ARG A 326 -1.89 -14.02 1.96
CA ARG A 326 -1.91 -12.71 2.61
C ARG A 326 -1.57 -11.55 1.68
N VAL A 327 -0.96 -11.84 0.55
CA VAL A 327 -0.56 -10.84 -0.46
C VAL A 327 -1.19 -11.22 -1.80
N LEU A 328 -1.81 -10.25 -2.44
CA LEU A 328 -2.41 -10.40 -3.77
C LEU A 328 -1.75 -9.42 -4.74
N LEU A 329 -1.26 -9.95 -5.86
CA LEU A 329 -0.84 -9.14 -6.99
C LEU A 329 -2.01 -8.98 -7.98
N THR A 330 -2.16 -7.76 -8.48
CA THR A 330 -3.24 -7.38 -9.41
C THR A 330 -2.67 -6.65 -10.63
N GLY A 331 -3.48 -6.46 -11.66
CA GLY A 331 -3.16 -5.64 -12.83
C GLY A 331 -3.61 -4.18 -12.72
N GLU A 332 -3.92 -3.71 -11.51
CA GLU A 332 -4.38 -2.33 -11.28
C GLU A 332 -3.34 -1.27 -11.70
N ILE A 333 -3.79 -0.05 -11.96
CA ILE A 333 -3.00 1.13 -12.35
C ILE A 333 -2.56 1.13 -13.82
N SER A 334 -2.70 0.06 -14.57
CA SER A 334 -2.32 0.04 -16.00
C SER A 334 -3.05 1.11 -16.80
N ASP A 335 -4.37 1.18 -16.65
CA ASP A 335 -5.21 2.14 -17.37
C ASP A 335 -4.88 3.59 -16.99
N GLU A 336 -4.58 3.86 -15.74
CA GLU A 336 -4.20 5.19 -15.25
C GLU A 336 -2.85 5.64 -15.82
N LEU A 337 -1.95 4.71 -16.13
CA LEU A 337 -0.65 5.01 -16.72
C LEU A 337 -0.66 5.10 -18.24
N PHE A 338 -1.42 4.23 -18.91
CA PHE A 338 -1.41 4.09 -20.37
C PHE A 338 -2.65 4.68 -21.06
N GLY A 339 -3.66 5.07 -20.29
CA GLY A 339 -4.90 5.68 -20.75
C GLY A 339 -6.04 4.71 -20.95
N TYR A 340 -7.24 5.23 -20.81
CA TYR A 340 -8.49 4.54 -21.10
C TYR A 340 -8.92 4.80 -22.54
N LYS A 341 -9.66 3.90 -23.16
CA LYS A 341 -10.18 4.07 -24.53
C LYS A 341 -10.91 5.39 -24.75
N TYR A 342 -11.62 5.90 -23.76
CA TYR A 342 -12.33 7.18 -23.86
C TYR A 342 -11.40 8.40 -23.77
N THR A 343 -10.16 8.25 -23.31
CA THR A 343 -9.17 9.34 -23.29
C THR A 343 -8.63 9.63 -24.70
N ASP A 344 -8.77 8.70 -25.64
CA ASP A 344 -8.40 8.89 -27.05
C ASP A 344 -9.24 9.99 -27.74
N PHE A 345 -10.33 10.41 -27.13
CA PHE A 345 -11.17 11.50 -27.63
C PHE A 345 -10.70 12.90 -27.20
N ALA A 346 -9.66 13.02 -26.40
CA ALA A 346 -9.10 14.32 -26.06
C ALA A 346 -8.51 14.99 -27.31
N PRO A 347 -8.85 16.27 -27.61
CA PRO A 347 -8.43 16.95 -28.84
C PRO A 347 -6.91 17.19 -28.90
N SER A 348 -6.25 17.25 -27.76
CA SER A 348 -4.80 17.45 -27.66
C SER A 348 -4.24 16.84 -26.35
N PRO A 349 -2.91 16.60 -26.28
CA PRO A 349 -2.26 16.15 -25.04
C PRO A 349 -2.48 17.10 -23.87
N GLU A 350 -2.53 18.41 -24.13
CA GLU A 350 -2.74 19.43 -23.10
C GLU A 350 -4.16 19.36 -22.52
N GLU A 351 -5.17 19.12 -23.35
CA GLU A 351 -6.55 18.95 -22.90
C GLU A 351 -6.77 17.61 -22.20
N PHE A 352 -5.95 16.62 -22.52
CA PHE A 352 -5.96 15.34 -21.81
C PHE A 352 -5.45 15.46 -20.36
N GLN A 353 -4.54 16.42 -20.11
CA GLN A 353 -3.98 16.65 -18.78
C GLN A 353 -4.86 17.55 -17.88
N GLN A 354 -5.90 18.18 -18.38
CA GLN A 354 -6.85 19.01 -17.64
C GLN A 354 -7.99 18.21 -17.04
#